data_4ec1ec7f02ad58ab46a78dc3551e5b28
#
_entry.id   4ec1ec7f02ad58ab46a78dc3551e5b28
#
_cell.length_a   1.000
_cell.length_b   1.000
_cell.length_c   1.000
_cell.angle_alpha   90.00
_cell.angle_beta   90.00
_cell.angle_gamma   90.00
#
_symmetry.space_group_name_H-M   'P 1'
#
loop_
_entity.id
_entity.type
_entity.pdbx_description
1 polymer ?
#
loop_
_entity_poly.entity_id
_entity_poly.type
_entity_poly.pdbx_seq_one_letter_code
_entity_poly.pdbx_strand_id
1 'polypeptide(L)'
;LLHAKEVLNTAQMMQQQVKASHGIQQGTLRIGSFGASASIHLLPELLKAYRIRYPHIEIFIEEGTDLEVSQWIQERQIDVGFAVLPRPHLITYPLLQDIFIALTPKSYPVSEKIALNIEDLQDYPFIMTKAGSQTHVEQLLRQYHVQPKIQYQLSQLLTILNMVNLQEGIAIVADMSMSAELLRLHPNVVKRPLIPNTQRQIGLAVKDEKSISPATKAFIQLAQEMFYCKQ
;
A
#
# COMPACT_ATOMS: atom_id res chain seq x y z
N LEU A 1 2.45 7.84 -28.36
CA LEU A 1 3.42 7.98 -27.23
C LEU A 1 3.44 6.75 -26.33
N LEU A 2 2.27 6.15 -25.97
CA LEU A 2 2.18 4.97 -25.09
C LEU A 2 2.88 3.75 -25.73
N HIS A 3 2.52 3.39 -26.95
CA HIS A 3 3.11 2.25 -27.68
C HIS A 3 4.63 2.41 -27.91
N ALA A 4 5.14 3.62 -28.09
CA ALA A 4 6.57 3.86 -28.20
C ALA A 4 7.31 3.57 -26.88
N LYS A 5 6.73 3.91 -25.73
CA LYS A 5 7.26 3.55 -24.42
C LYS A 5 7.23 2.03 -24.19
N GLU A 6 6.17 1.35 -24.58
CA GLU A 6 6.09 -0.12 -24.48
C GLU A 6 7.18 -0.82 -25.30
N VAL A 7 7.42 -0.36 -26.52
CA VAL A 7 8.49 -0.91 -27.37
C VAL A 7 9.87 -0.69 -26.76
N LEU A 8 10.14 0.53 -26.28
CA LEU A 8 11.41 0.85 -25.61
C LEU A 8 11.63 0.02 -24.34
N ASN A 9 10.60 -0.11 -23.50
CA ASN A 9 10.67 -0.93 -22.28
C ASN A 9 10.88 -2.41 -22.61
N THR A 10 10.21 -2.93 -23.64
CA THR A 10 10.39 -4.31 -24.10
C THR A 10 11.80 -4.54 -24.62
N ALA A 11 12.36 -3.61 -25.41
CA ALA A 11 13.72 -3.68 -25.89
C ALA A 11 14.76 -3.64 -24.74
N GLN A 12 14.55 -2.78 -23.74
CA GLN A 12 15.40 -2.73 -22.54
C GLN A 12 15.36 -4.04 -21.75
N MET A 13 14.17 -4.66 -21.59
CA MET A 13 14.04 -5.96 -20.93
C MET A 13 14.78 -7.07 -21.68
N MET A 14 14.68 -7.12 -23.01
CA MET A 14 15.44 -8.08 -23.81
C MET A 14 16.95 -7.90 -23.66
N GLN A 15 17.44 -6.67 -23.65
CA GLN A 15 18.85 -6.39 -23.40
C GLN A 15 19.30 -6.81 -21.99
N GLN A 16 18.45 -6.61 -20.98
CA GLN A 16 18.74 -7.08 -19.60
C GLN A 16 18.76 -8.62 -19.51
N GLN A 17 17.85 -9.32 -20.21
CA GLN A 17 17.84 -10.78 -20.26
C GLN A 17 19.10 -11.35 -20.91
N VAL A 18 19.58 -10.75 -21.98
CA VAL A 18 20.84 -11.17 -22.65
C VAL A 18 22.05 -10.92 -21.74
N LYS A 19 22.10 -9.82 -21.02
CA LYS A 19 23.18 -9.51 -20.06
C LYS A 19 23.15 -10.37 -18.80
N ALA A 20 21.99 -10.90 -18.43
CA ALA A 20 21.80 -11.71 -17.20
C ALA A 20 22.42 -13.11 -17.28
N SER A 21 22.88 -13.57 -18.44
CA SER A 21 23.67 -14.81 -18.56
C SER A 21 24.99 -14.77 -17.76
N HIS A 22 25.41 -13.60 -17.30
CA HIS A 22 26.61 -13.37 -16.47
C HIS A 22 26.30 -12.89 -15.05
N GLY A 23 25.05 -13.08 -14.59
CA GLY A 23 24.56 -12.56 -13.31
C GLY A 23 23.87 -11.19 -13.42
N ILE A 24 23.07 -10.80 -12.39
CA ILE A 24 22.37 -9.51 -12.37
C ILE A 24 23.36 -8.42 -11.97
N GLN A 25 24.16 -7.95 -12.94
CA GLN A 25 25.22 -6.99 -12.65
C GLN A 25 24.85 -5.55 -12.98
N GLN A 26 23.93 -5.31 -13.92
CA GLN A 26 23.49 -3.98 -14.35
C GLN A 26 22.04 -4.02 -14.85
N GLY A 27 21.30 -2.93 -14.68
CA GLY A 27 19.95 -2.82 -15.18
C GLY A 27 19.16 -1.74 -14.46
N THR A 28 17.88 -1.68 -14.75
CA THR A 28 16.94 -0.72 -14.18
C THR A 28 15.77 -1.48 -13.55
N LEU A 29 15.29 -0.98 -12.42
CA LEU A 29 14.10 -1.48 -11.74
C LEU A 29 13.18 -0.32 -11.43
N ARG A 30 11.97 -0.31 -12.01
CA ARG A 30 10.92 0.68 -11.76
C ARG A 30 9.88 0.08 -10.82
N ILE A 31 9.70 0.71 -9.67
CA ILE A 31 8.83 0.23 -8.59
C ILE A 31 7.69 1.20 -8.39
N GLY A 32 6.46 0.71 -8.37
CA GLY A 32 5.30 1.47 -7.91
C GLY A 32 5.01 1.22 -6.44
N SER A 33 4.76 2.28 -5.69
CA SER A 33 4.37 2.18 -4.28
C SER A 33 3.09 2.95 -4.02
N PHE A 34 2.30 2.51 -3.06
CA PHE A 34 1.05 3.16 -2.70
C PHE A 34 0.91 3.33 -1.19
N GLY A 35 0.40 4.49 -0.78
CA GLY A 35 0.00 4.77 0.59
C GLY A 35 1.12 4.56 1.62
N ALA A 36 0.83 4.94 2.86
CA ALA A 36 1.82 4.92 3.93
C ALA A 36 2.31 3.50 4.31
N SER A 37 1.45 2.48 4.19
CA SER A 37 1.82 1.10 4.60
C SER A 37 2.96 0.54 3.75
N ALA A 38 2.85 0.62 2.42
CA ALA A 38 3.90 0.12 1.53
C ALA A 38 5.11 1.05 1.50
N SER A 39 4.88 2.36 1.33
CA SER A 39 5.96 3.34 1.13
C SER A 39 6.81 3.59 2.37
N ILE A 40 6.22 3.47 3.58
CA ILE A 40 6.95 3.76 4.83
C ILE A 40 7.55 2.49 5.45
N HIS A 41 6.82 1.36 5.41
CA HIS A 41 7.21 0.18 6.17
C HIS A 41 7.87 -0.93 5.34
N LEU A 42 7.40 -1.15 4.11
CA LEU A 42 7.92 -2.26 3.31
C LEU A 42 9.05 -1.83 2.38
N LEU A 43 8.82 -0.77 1.62
CA LEU A 43 9.73 -0.33 0.57
C LEU A 43 11.13 0.05 1.09
N PRO A 44 11.32 0.83 2.17
CA PRO A 44 12.65 1.23 2.62
C PRO A 44 13.52 0.05 3.07
N GLU A 45 12.95 -0.90 3.82
CA GLU A 45 13.68 -2.08 4.28
C GLU A 45 14.09 -2.97 3.09
N LEU A 46 13.14 -3.19 2.16
CA LEU A 46 13.38 -3.98 0.96
C LEU A 46 14.43 -3.35 0.06
N LEU A 47 14.37 -2.02 -0.14
CA LEU A 47 15.36 -1.29 -0.93
C LEU A 47 16.75 -1.36 -0.32
N LYS A 48 16.85 -1.23 1.00
CA LYS A 48 18.14 -1.35 1.71
C LYS A 48 18.76 -2.73 1.46
N ALA A 49 18.00 -3.79 1.63
CA ALA A 49 18.46 -5.16 1.40
C ALA A 49 18.79 -5.41 -0.08
N TYR A 50 17.95 -4.90 -0.99
CA TYR A 50 18.13 -5.07 -2.43
C TYR A 50 19.40 -4.37 -2.93
N ARG A 51 19.67 -3.12 -2.52
CA ARG A 51 20.88 -2.37 -2.89
C ARG A 51 22.18 -3.01 -2.42
N ILE A 52 22.17 -3.66 -1.26
CA ILE A 52 23.33 -4.41 -0.77
C ILE A 52 23.63 -5.61 -1.69
N ARG A 53 22.59 -6.31 -2.16
CA ARG A 53 22.73 -7.51 -2.99
C ARG A 53 22.98 -7.18 -4.48
N TYR A 54 22.44 -6.04 -4.95
CA TYR A 54 22.46 -5.61 -6.35
C TYR A 54 22.85 -4.12 -6.49
N PRO A 55 24.11 -3.74 -6.17
CA PRO A 55 24.51 -2.32 -6.04
C PRO A 55 24.53 -1.56 -7.37
N HIS A 56 24.55 -2.25 -8.51
CA HIS A 56 24.61 -1.62 -9.83
C HIS A 56 23.27 -1.59 -10.57
N ILE A 57 22.17 -1.90 -9.88
CA ILE A 57 20.82 -1.74 -10.41
C ILE A 57 20.34 -0.33 -10.10
N GLU A 58 19.98 0.42 -11.14
CA GLU A 58 19.32 1.72 -10.99
C GLU A 58 17.86 1.51 -10.60
N ILE A 59 17.42 2.19 -9.52
CA ILE A 59 16.07 2.04 -8.98
C ILE A 59 15.32 3.37 -9.15
N PHE A 60 14.15 3.29 -9.79
CA PHE A 60 13.18 4.38 -9.89
C PHE A 60 11.92 4.00 -9.12
N ILE A 61 11.37 4.96 -8.40
CA ILE A 61 10.18 4.78 -7.57
C ILE A 61 9.15 5.81 -8.00
N GLU A 62 7.94 5.32 -8.27
CA GLU A 62 6.75 6.13 -8.51
C GLU A 62 5.77 5.87 -7.36
N GLU A 63 5.24 6.94 -6.78
CA GLU A 63 4.28 6.83 -5.69
C GLU A 63 2.92 7.38 -6.13
N GLY A 64 1.86 6.60 -5.90
CA GLY A 64 0.51 6.97 -6.26
C GLY A 64 -0.56 6.27 -5.44
N THR A 65 -1.79 6.29 -5.92
CA THR A 65 -2.88 5.49 -5.38
C THR A 65 -2.72 4.03 -5.83
N ASP A 66 -3.35 3.11 -5.13
CA ASP A 66 -3.37 1.70 -5.48
C ASP A 66 -3.95 1.43 -6.90
N LEU A 67 -4.88 2.26 -7.36
CA LEU A 67 -5.40 2.21 -8.73
C LEU A 67 -4.38 2.69 -9.75
N GLU A 68 -3.69 3.81 -9.49
CA GLU A 68 -2.63 4.33 -10.37
C GLU A 68 -1.48 3.35 -10.49
N VAL A 69 -1.01 2.76 -9.39
CA VAL A 69 0.04 1.74 -9.42
C VAL A 69 -0.40 0.54 -10.28
N SER A 70 -1.65 0.07 -10.13
CA SER A 70 -2.18 -1.02 -10.94
C SER A 70 -2.24 -0.66 -12.44
N GLN A 71 -2.60 0.58 -12.76
CA GLN A 71 -2.61 1.08 -14.13
C GLN A 71 -1.19 1.16 -14.69
N TRP A 72 -0.23 1.71 -13.95
CA TRP A 72 1.17 1.79 -14.37
C TRP A 72 1.78 0.41 -14.67
N ILE A 73 1.41 -0.63 -13.89
CA ILE A 73 1.81 -2.01 -14.18
C ILE A 73 1.21 -2.47 -15.51
N GLN A 74 -0.09 -2.25 -15.73
CA GLN A 74 -0.75 -2.64 -16.98
C GLN A 74 -0.18 -1.94 -18.20
N GLU A 75 0.16 -0.66 -18.07
CA GLU A 75 0.76 0.17 -19.12
C GLU A 75 2.29 -0.01 -19.23
N ARG A 76 2.91 -0.91 -18.43
CA ARG A 76 4.36 -1.14 -18.39
C ARG A 76 5.18 0.13 -18.10
N GLN A 77 4.63 1.07 -17.39
CA GLN A 77 5.38 2.25 -16.92
C GLN A 77 6.31 1.89 -15.77
N ILE A 78 5.91 0.90 -14.96
CA ILE A 78 6.70 0.29 -13.89
C ILE A 78 6.83 -1.21 -14.11
N ASP A 79 7.87 -1.80 -13.54
CA ASP A 79 8.19 -3.23 -13.68
C ASP A 79 7.46 -4.08 -12.63
N VAL A 80 7.29 -3.53 -11.43
CA VAL A 80 6.63 -4.16 -10.28
C VAL A 80 5.98 -3.09 -9.41
N GLY A 81 4.85 -3.40 -8.81
CA GLY A 81 4.18 -2.47 -7.88
C GLY A 81 3.67 -3.19 -6.64
N PHE A 82 3.67 -2.48 -5.51
CA PHE A 82 2.89 -2.93 -4.36
C PHE A 82 1.40 -2.82 -4.68
N ALA A 83 0.60 -3.76 -4.18
CA ALA A 83 -0.84 -3.79 -4.40
C ALA A 83 -1.57 -4.42 -3.21
N VAL A 84 -2.84 -4.02 -3.02
CA VAL A 84 -3.77 -4.74 -2.16
C VAL A 84 -4.39 -5.87 -2.99
N LEU A 85 -4.30 -7.09 -2.50
CA LEU A 85 -4.72 -8.29 -3.19
C LEU A 85 -6.16 -8.70 -2.83
N PRO A 86 -6.89 -9.39 -3.72
CA PRO A 86 -6.50 -9.81 -5.07
C PRO A 86 -6.54 -8.66 -6.10
N ARG A 87 -5.73 -8.78 -7.17
CA ARG A 87 -5.76 -7.87 -8.32
C ARG A 87 -6.07 -8.64 -9.60
N PRO A 88 -7.28 -8.55 -10.12
CA PRO A 88 -7.62 -9.13 -11.42
C PRO A 88 -6.68 -8.65 -12.52
N HIS A 89 -6.34 -9.54 -13.45
CA HIS A 89 -5.50 -9.27 -14.63
C HIS A 89 -4.02 -8.95 -14.35
N LEU A 90 -3.55 -9.12 -13.11
CA LEU A 90 -2.13 -9.03 -12.74
C LEU A 90 -1.67 -10.34 -12.09
N ILE A 91 -0.41 -10.66 -12.27
CA ILE A 91 0.23 -11.73 -11.51
C ILE A 91 0.66 -11.16 -10.17
N THR A 92 0.30 -11.83 -9.08
CA THR A 92 0.50 -11.30 -7.73
C THR A 92 1.32 -12.22 -6.86
N TYR A 93 2.13 -11.63 -6.00
CA TYR A 93 3.01 -12.30 -5.05
C TYR A 93 2.65 -11.80 -3.65
N PRO A 94 1.90 -12.58 -2.85
CA PRO A 94 1.53 -12.19 -1.50
C PRO A 94 2.76 -11.97 -0.62
N LEU A 95 2.71 -10.96 0.26
CA LEU A 95 3.78 -10.66 1.22
C LEU A 95 3.29 -10.80 2.66
N LEU A 96 2.24 -10.09 3.04
CA LEU A 96 1.74 -10.06 4.41
C LEU A 96 0.26 -9.68 4.48
N GLN A 97 -0.32 -9.89 5.65
CA GLN A 97 -1.65 -9.39 5.99
C GLN A 97 -1.56 -8.14 6.84
N ASP A 98 -2.47 -7.22 6.61
CA ASP A 98 -2.67 -5.99 7.35
C ASP A 98 -4.15 -5.89 7.72
N ILE A 99 -4.46 -5.12 8.77
CA ILE A 99 -5.83 -4.93 9.24
C ILE A 99 -6.25 -3.46 9.11
N PHE A 100 -7.55 -3.22 9.10
CA PHE A 100 -8.09 -1.88 9.25
C PHE A 100 -8.40 -1.58 10.71
N ILE A 101 -8.14 -0.34 11.09
CA ILE A 101 -8.41 0.19 12.43
C ILE A 101 -9.16 1.51 12.33
N ALA A 102 -9.89 1.84 13.38
CA ALA A 102 -10.45 3.17 13.54
C ALA A 102 -9.49 4.09 14.29
N LEU A 103 -9.38 5.32 13.82
CA LEU A 103 -8.78 6.44 14.54
C LEU A 103 -9.92 7.31 15.05
N THR A 104 -9.99 7.50 16.36
CA THR A 104 -11.05 8.28 17.02
C THR A 104 -10.47 9.41 17.84
N PRO A 105 -11.14 10.56 17.92
CA PRO A 105 -10.81 11.57 18.92
C PRO A 105 -10.96 11.00 20.33
N LYS A 106 -10.00 11.27 21.18
CA LYS A 106 -10.02 10.82 22.59
C LYS A 106 -11.24 11.33 23.36
N SER A 107 -11.78 12.49 22.99
CA SER A 107 -12.97 13.08 23.61
C SER A 107 -14.29 12.41 23.21
N TYR A 108 -14.30 11.59 22.16
CA TYR A 108 -15.52 10.92 21.74
C TYR A 108 -15.80 9.72 22.66
N PRO A 109 -17.05 9.52 23.14
CA PRO A 109 -17.40 8.39 24.00
C PRO A 109 -17.02 7.04 23.42
N VAL A 110 -17.07 6.89 22.10
CA VAL A 110 -16.70 5.66 21.40
C VAL A 110 -15.21 5.32 21.58
N SER A 111 -14.36 6.28 21.90
CA SER A 111 -12.93 6.06 22.15
C SER A 111 -12.64 5.22 23.40
N GLU A 112 -13.59 5.12 24.34
CA GLU A 112 -13.45 4.32 25.56
C GLU A 112 -13.70 2.82 25.32
N LYS A 113 -14.35 2.47 24.21
CA LYS A 113 -14.56 1.07 23.83
C LYS A 113 -13.22 0.40 23.53
N ILE A 114 -13.07 -0.88 23.89
CA ILE A 114 -11.88 -1.69 23.58
C ILE A 114 -11.75 -1.88 22.08
N ALA A 115 -12.88 -2.08 21.37
CA ALA A 115 -12.97 -2.20 19.94
C ALA A 115 -14.28 -1.54 19.46
N LEU A 116 -14.32 -1.09 18.20
CA LEU A 116 -15.49 -0.48 17.60
C LEU A 116 -16.21 -1.44 16.67
N ASN A 117 -17.53 -1.57 16.87
CA ASN A 117 -18.37 -2.13 15.81
C ASN A 117 -18.43 -1.14 14.63
N ILE A 118 -18.54 -1.65 13.42
CA ILE A 118 -18.61 -0.77 12.24
C ILE A 118 -19.83 0.14 12.28
N GLU A 119 -20.93 -0.33 12.88
CA GLU A 119 -22.15 0.42 13.10
C GLU A 119 -21.95 1.64 14.02
N ASP A 120 -21.02 1.60 14.95
CA ASP A 120 -20.71 2.74 15.83
C ASP A 120 -20.26 3.98 15.05
N LEU A 121 -19.75 3.82 13.83
CA LEU A 121 -19.26 4.92 13.00
C LEU A 121 -20.38 5.81 12.46
N GLN A 122 -21.63 5.32 12.44
CA GLN A 122 -22.76 6.03 11.88
C GLN A 122 -23.11 7.31 12.68
N ASP A 123 -22.83 7.30 13.97
CA ASP A 123 -23.22 8.37 14.89
C ASP A 123 -22.22 9.54 14.92
N TYR A 124 -21.11 9.43 14.19
CA TYR A 124 -20.01 10.40 14.23
C TYR A 124 -19.68 10.97 12.85
N PRO A 125 -19.15 12.22 12.79
CA PRO A 125 -18.55 12.72 11.58
C PRO A 125 -17.43 11.79 11.10
N PHE A 126 -17.36 11.55 9.79
CA PHE A 126 -16.45 10.61 9.21
C PHE A 126 -15.47 11.28 8.23
N ILE A 127 -14.20 10.91 8.34
CA ILE A 127 -13.13 11.35 7.47
C ILE A 127 -12.80 10.19 6.54
N MET A 128 -13.25 10.27 5.28
CA MET A 128 -12.98 9.25 4.27
C MET A 128 -11.55 9.39 3.75
N THR A 129 -10.80 8.29 3.80
CA THR A 129 -9.50 8.23 3.15
C THR A 129 -9.64 8.06 1.64
N LYS A 130 -8.91 8.85 0.85
CA LYS A 130 -8.75 8.69 -0.60
C LYS A 130 -7.47 7.93 -0.98
N ALA A 131 -6.53 7.80 -0.05
CA ALA A 131 -5.33 6.99 -0.23
C ALA A 131 -5.72 5.51 -0.35
N GLY A 132 -4.86 4.67 -0.91
CA GLY A 132 -5.03 3.25 -1.29
C GLY A 132 -5.98 2.33 -0.50
N SER A 133 -6.71 2.87 0.48
CA SER A 133 -7.72 2.15 1.26
C SER A 133 -9.16 2.55 0.94
N GLN A 134 -9.41 3.57 0.10
CA GLN A 134 -10.76 4.09 -0.13
C GLN A 134 -11.75 2.99 -0.54
N THR A 135 -11.44 2.25 -1.59
CA THR A 135 -12.33 1.21 -2.12
C THR A 135 -12.66 0.15 -1.07
N HIS A 136 -11.68 -0.23 -0.24
CA HIS A 136 -11.87 -1.22 0.81
C HIS A 136 -12.74 -0.68 1.95
N VAL A 137 -12.51 0.57 2.38
CA VAL A 137 -13.33 1.22 3.41
C VAL A 137 -14.77 1.41 2.93
N GLU A 138 -14.98 1.82 1.67
CA GLU A 138 -16.32 1.93 1.08
C GLU A 138 -17.02 0.57 0.97
N GLN A 139 -16.30 -0.47 0.59
CA GLN A 139 -16.85 -1.83 0.56
C GLN A 139 -17.24 -2.33 1.95
N LEU A 140 -16.38 -2.07 2.95
CA LEU A 140 -16.65 -2.40 4.33
C LEU A 140 -17.92 -1.72 4.84
N LEU A 141 -18.03 -0.41 4.67
CA LEU A 141 -19.21 0.36 5.08
C LEU A 141 -20.49 -0.14 4.38
N ARG A 142 -20.42 -0.43 3.07
CA ARG A 142 -21.53 -1.00 2.31
C ARG A 142 -21.96 -2.39 2.81
N GLN A 143 -20.99 -3.25 3.12
CA GLN A 143 -21.25 -4.62 3.59
C GLN A 143 -22.03 -4.62 4.91
N TYR A 144 -21.78 -3.66 5.77
CA TYR A 144 -22.45 -3.50 7.06
C TYR A 144 -23.60 -2.48 7.04
N HIS A 145 -24.00 -2.03 5.83
CA HIS A 145 -25.08 -1.05 5.65
C HIS A 145 -24.90 0.24 6.45
N VAL A 146 -23.67 0.62 6.73
CA VAL A 146 -23.31 1.84 7.47
C VAL A 146 -23.08 2.99 6.49
N GLN A 147 -23.76 4.11 6.76
CA GLN A 147 -23.65 5.34 5.97
C GLN A 147 -23.27 6.50 6.88
N PRO A 148 -21.99 6.61 7.28
CA PRO A 148 -21.56 7.67 8.15
C PRO A 148 -21.64 9.02 7.42
N LYS A 149 -21.83 10.10 8.18
CA LYS A 149 -21.78 11.46 7.62
C LYS A 149 -20.34 11.80 7.21
N ILE A 150 -20.01 11.61 5.92
CA ILE A 150 -18.71 11.98 5.38
C ILE A 150 -18.56 13.51 5.41
N GLN A 151 -17.71 14.00 6.28
CA GLN A 151 -17.45 15.45 6.42
C GLN A 151 -16.22 15.86 5.58
N TYR A 152 -15.20 15.01 5.50
CA TYR A 152 -13.98 15.27 4.74
C TYR A 152 -13.58 14.05 3.92
N GLN A 153 -12.90 14.31 2.78
CA GLN A 153 -12.27 13.27 1.96
C GLN A 153 -10.81 13.66 1.75
N LEU A 154 -9.89 12.90 2.35
CA LEU A 154 -8.48 13.26 2.44
C LEU A 154 -7.59 12.14 1.93
N SER A 155 -6.52 12.49 1.21
CA SER A 155 -5.57 11.52 0.63
C SER A 155 -4.30 11.32 1.47
N GLN A 156 -3.96 12.29 2.33
CA GLN A 156 -2.73 12.28 3.10
C GLN A 156 -2.98 11.78 4.52
N LEU A 157 -2.27 10.74 4.95
CA LEU A 157 -2.42 10.16 6.29
C LEU A 157 -2.18 11.20 7.41
N LEU A 158 -1.15 12.04 7.27
CA LEU A 158 -0.86 13.07 8.27
C LEU A 158 -1.99 14.10 8.38
N THR A 159 -2.63 14.45 7.27
CA THR A 159 -3.80 15.33 7.30
C THR A 159 -4.97 14.66 8.02
N ILE A 160 -5.23 13.38 7.75
CA ILE A 160 -6.27 12.60 8.44
C ILE A 160 -5.99 12.58 9.94
N LEU A 161 -4.77 12.27 10.36
CA LEU A 161 -4.36 12.25 11.77
C LEU A 161 -4.58 13.61 12.46
N ASN A 162 -4.16 14.69 11.79
CA ASN A 162 -4.37 16.04 12.32
C ASN A 162 -5.85 16.36 12.49
N MET A 163 -6.70 16.00 11.52
CA MET A 163 -8.14 16.23 11.60
C MET A 163 -8.79 15.45 12.75
N VAL A 164 -8.41 14.16 12.91
CA VAL A 164 -8.86 13.36 14.05
C VAL A 164 -8.37 13.97 15.38
N ASN A 165 -7.10 14.42 15.43
CA ASN A 165 -6.54 15.07 16.62
C ASN A 165 -7.23 16.38 16.98
N LEU A 166 -7.78 17.10 15.98
CA LEU A 166 -8.61 18.31 16.14
C LEU A 166 -10.10 17.99 16.40
N GLN A 167 -10.45 16.71 16.58
CA GLN A 167 -11.80 16.25 16.90
C GLN A 167 -12.83 16.45 15.77
N GLU A 168 -12.37 16.48 14.53
CA GLU A 168 -13.20 16.72 13.33
C GLU A 168 -13.91 15.45 12.84
N GLY A 169 -13.62 14.27 13.40
CA GLY A 169 -14.29 13.03 13.05
C GLY A 169 -13.45 11.78 13.27
N ILE A 170 -14.05 10.65 12.92
CA ILE A 170 -13.43 9.32 12.95
C ILE A 170 -12.93 8.97 11.55
N ALA A 171 -11.79 8.26 11.47
CA ALA A 171 -11.29 7.72 10.21
C ALA A 171 -11.01 6.22 10.32
N ILE A 172 -11.14 5.49 9.20
CA ILE A 172 -10.61 4.13 9.08
C ILE A 172 -9.32 4.21 8.27
N VAL A 173 -8.27 3.63 8.80
CA VAL A 173 -6.95 3.54 8.15
C VAL A 173 -6.37 2.14 8.31
N ALA A 174 -5.35 1.84 7.55
CA ALA A 174 -4.59 0.60 7.68
C ALA A 174 -3.70 0.64 8.93
N ASP A 175 -3.64 -0.44 9.68
CA ASP A 175 -2.87 -0.52 10.93
C ASP A 175 -1.37 -0.32 10.69
N MET A 176 -0.82 -0.93 9.64
CA MET A 176 0.57 -0.75 9.24
C MET A 176 0.95 0.70 8.95
N SER A 177 -0.01 1.56 8.58
CA SER A 177 0.30 2.97 8.35
C SER A 177 0.51 3.76 9.65
N MET A 178 0.23 3.15 10.80
CA MET A 178 0.21 3.81 12.11
C MET A 178 1.35 3.32 12.99
N SER A 179 2.41 4.12 13.09
CA SER A 179 3.48 3.86 14.07
C SER A 179 3.15 4.43 15.44
N ALA A 180 3.80 3.88 16.47
CA ALA A 180 3.69 4.41 17.83
C ALA A 180 4.19 5.87 17.93
N GLU A 181 5.16 6.25 17.10
CA GLU A 181 5.70 7.61 17.01
C GLU A 181 4.65 8.58 16.48
N LEU A 182 3.93 8.21 15.42
CA LEU A 182 2.85 9.03 14.86
C LEU A 182 1.74 9.26 15.88
N LEU A 183 1.36 8.23 16.64
CA LEU A 183 0.36 8.37 17.70
C LEU A 183 0.83 9.28 18.85
N ARG A 184 2.11 9.21 19.21
CA ARG A 184 2.67 10.12 20.25
C ARG A 184 2.64 11.58 19.83
N LEU A 185 2.77 11.88 18.55
CA LEU A 185 2.66 13.24 18.00
C LEU A 185 1.21 13.75 17.93
N HIS A 186 0.22 12.86 18.08
CA HIS A 186 -1.20 13.17 18.02
C HIS A 186 -1.93 12.69 19.30
N PRO A 187 -1.71 13.34 20.45
CA PRO A 187 -2.11 12.83 21.78
C PRO A 187 -3.64 12.71 21.97
N ASN A 188 -4.42 13.37 21.13
CA ASN A 188 -5.88 13.28 21.17
C ASN A 188 -6.43 12.19 20.23
N VAL A 189 -5.58 11.43 19.54
CA VAL A 189 -5.97 10.32 18.67
C VAL A 189 -5.87 9.01 19.43
N VAL A 190 -6.94 8.23 19.38
CA VAL A 190 -6.99 6.87 19.94
C VAL A 190 -7.20 5.89 18.80
N LYS A 191 -6.36 4.86 18.75
CA LYS A 191 -6.45 3.75 17.82
C LYS A 191 -7.35 2.66 18.42
N ARG A 192 -8.31 2.16 17.65
CA ARG A 192 -9.22 1.07 18.05
C ARG A 192 -9.35 0.01 16.97
N PRO A 193 -9.29 -1.27 17.34
CA PRO A 193 -9.64 -2.36 16.41
C PRO A 193 -11.10 -2.23 15.96
N LEU A 194 -11.39 -2.73 14.76
CA LEU A 194 -12.75 -2.85 14.23
C LEU A 194 -13.32 -4.25 14.51
N ILE A 195 -14.62 -4.33 14.73
CA ILE A 195 -15.39 -5.55 14.82
C ILE A 195 -16.45 -5.54 13.70
N PRO A 196 -16.43 -6.53 12.81
CA PRO A 196 -15.45 -7.61 12.74
C PRO A 196 -14.08 -7.12 12.29
N ASN A 197 -13.03 -7.87 12.65
CA ASN A 197 -11.68 -7.59 12.22
C ASN A 197 -11.59 -7.69 10.69
N THR A 198 -11.30 -6.58 10.04
CA THR A 198 -11.25 -6.50 8.59
C THR A 198 -9.80 -6.52 8.14
N GLN A 199 -9.47 -7.55 7.37
CA GLN A 199 -8.12 -7.80 6.88
C GLN A 199 -7.98 -7.38 5.41
N ARG A 200 -6.78 -7.03 5.03
CA ARG A 200 -6.35 -6.90 3.64
C ARG A 200 -5.01 -7.61 3.45
N GLN A 201 -4.80 -8.17 2.27
CA GLN A 201 -3.52 -8.76 1.92
C GLN A 201 -2.72 -7.78 1.06
N ILE A 202 -1.48 -7.54 1.42
CA ILE A 202 -0.54 -6.73 0.65
C ILE A 202 0.45 -7.67 -0.03
N GLY A 203 0.76 -7.35 -1.28
CA GLY A 203 1.74 -8.09 -2.07
C GLY A 203 2.38 -7.22 -3.14
N LEU A 204 3.19 -7.87 -3.96
CA LEU A 204 3.71 -7.31 -5.21
C LEU A 204 2.86 -7.79 -6.38
N ALA A 205 2.76 -6.97 -7.41
CA ALA A 205 2.06 -7.30 -8.64
C ALA A 205 2.92 -6.94 -9.86
N VAL A 206 2.79 -7.75 -10.91
CA VAL A 206 3.41 -7.54 -12.23
C VAL A 206 2.40 -7.82 -13.32
N LYS A 207 2.65 -7.34 -14.54
CA LYS A 207 1.72 -7.52 -15.67
C LYS A 207 1.60 -8.98 -16.09
N ASP A 208 2.72 -9.65 -16.30
CA ASP A 208 2.81 -11.07 -16.71
C ASP A 208 4.19 -11.65 -16.36
N GLU A 209 4.29 -12.97 -16.25
CA GLU A 209 5.54 -13.66 -15.90
C GLU A 209 6.59 -13.63 -17.02
N LYS A 210 6.15 -13.53 -18.28
CA LYS A 210 7.05 -13.60 -19.45
C LYS A 210 7.89 -12.32 -19.59
N SER A 211 7.40 -11.22 -19.02
CA SER A 211 8.04 -9.91 -19.09
C SER A 211 8.81 -9.52 -17.83
N ILE A 212 8.96 -10.42 -16.88
CA ILE A 212 9.73 -10.14 -15.66
C ILE A 212 11.22 -10.11 -15.98
N SER A 213 11.88 -8.96 -15.75
CA SER A 213 13.33 -8.85 -15.86
C SER A 213 14.02 -9.62 -14.72
N PRO A 214 15.29 -10.04 -14.88
CA PRO A 214 16.06 -10.64 -13.80
C PRO A 214 16.12 -9.77 -12.54
N ALA A 215 16.23 -8.44 -12.69
CA ALA A 215 16.20 -7.48 -11.59
C ALA A 215 14.84 -7.50 -10.87
N THR A 216 13.76 -7.49 -11.62
CA THR A 216 12.39 -7.57 -11.05
C THR A 216 12.16 -8.89 -10.32
N LYS A 217 12.59 -10.01 -10.92
CA LYS A 217 12.48 -11.34 -10.30
C LYS A 217 13.23 -11.42 -8.98
N ALA A 218 14.46 -10.90 -8.95
CA ALA A 218 15.26 -10.86 -7.72
C ALA A 218 14.62 -9.97 -6.64
N PHE A 219 13.99 -8.86 -7.02
CA PHE A 219 13.26 -7.98 -6.09
C PHE A 219 12.06 -8.70 -5.48
N ILE A 220 11.27 -9.42 -6.29
CA ILE A 220 10.11 -10.18 -5.80
C ILE A 220 10.56 -11.30 -4.85
N GLN A 221 11.60 -12.06 -5.22
CA GLN A 221 12.13 -13.14 -4.38
C GLN A 221 12.59 -12.59 -3.02
N LEU A 222 13.36 -11.51 -3.03
CA LEU A 222 13.82 -10.87 -1.79
C LEU A 222 12.66 -10.37 -0.93
N ALA A 223 11.64 -9.78 -1.53
CA ALA A 223 10.44 -9.34 -0.80
C ALA A 223 9.72 -10.52 -0.15
N GLN A 224 9.57 -11.65 -0.85
CA GLN A 224 8.98 -12.86 -0.29
C GLN A 224 9.85 -13.44 0.84
N GLU A 225 11.17 -13.49 0.67
CA GLU A 225 12.10 -13.92 1.73
C GLU A 225 11.96 -13.07 3.01
N MET A 226 11.79 -11.75 2.87
CA MET A 226 11.73 -10.82 4.00
C MET A 226 10.39 -10.80 4.71
N PHE A 227 9.29 -10.92 3.98
CA PHE A 227 7.96 -10.62 4.51
C PHE A 227 7.01 -11.83 4.55
N TYR A 228 7.13 -12.79 3.64
CA TYR A 228 6.21 -13.94 3.60
C TYR A 228 6.48 -14.96 4.72
N CYS A 229 7.71 -15.10 5.20
CA CYS A 229 8.10 -16.04 6.26
C CYS A 229 7.86 -15.52 7.68
N LYS A 230 7.24 -14.37 7.87
CA LYS A 230 6.96 -13.77 9.19
C LYS A 230 5.50 -13.99 9.66
N GLN A 231 4.77 -14.92 9.03
CA GLN A 231 3.43 -15.33 9.46
C GLN A 231 3.47 -16.49 10.44
#